data_c3cd1fe2ea73af560da1a0b5b9b1be94
#
_entry.id   c3cd1fe2ea73af560da1a0b5b9b1be94
#
_cell.length_a   1.000
_cell.length_b   1.000
_cell.length_c   1.000
_cell.angle_alpha   90.00
_cell.angle_beta   90.00
_cell.angle_gamma   90.00
#
_symmetry.space_group_name_H-M   'P 1'
#
loop_
_entity.id
_entity.type
_entity.pdbx_description
1 polymer ?
#
loop_
_entity_poly.entity_id
_entity_poly.type
_entity_poly.pdbx_seq_one_letter_code
_entity_poly.pdbx_strand_id
1 'polypeptide(L)'
;MRAAILSLALVQATALRVTVLGGNGYVGQRVCEKLVERGCDVTSISKSGKAPSGGAWTQSVKWVANDLTRGSRQELEAAVGQPDVAVSCVGTVGFDGRGLELGNGVANVRAAEALKGVQRYVLVSVASEVAAAKGWLPGYFEFYFKGKAMAEAAATEAAGEGNAYVVKPSFIYGGDSFELFPPRVASGYGAAIEEILSNAIITKIADVLPGLLKVALRPPSSVDAVAEACVRCAVGDCSTTVLDGTVAINEAAGADKATGFSDFVGRLSTN
;
A
#
# COMPACT_ATOMS: atom_id res chain seq x y z
N MET A 1 -46.73 -5.19 40.39
CA MET A 1 -45.36 -4.84 39.98
C MET A 1 -45.03 -5.62 38.71
N ARG A 2 -45.06 -4.98 37.54
CA ARG A 2 -44.69 -5.59 36.25
C ARG A 2 -43.20 -5.26 36.00
N ALA A 3 -42.34 -6.27 36.03
CA ALA A 3 -40.94 -6.11 35.64
C ALA A 3 -40.86 -5.98 34.10
N ALA A 4 -40.42 -4.82 33.63
CA ALA A 4 -40.07 -4.61 32.23
C ALA A 4 -38.72 -5.25 31.98
N ILE A 5 -38.70 -6.34 31.21
CA ILE A 5 -37.47 -6.94 30.71
C ILE A 5 -36.99 -6.06 29.56
N LEU A 6 -35.93 -5.26 29.78
CA LEU A 6 -35.25 -4.53 28.74
C LEU A 6 -34.42 -5.57 27.97
N SER A 7 -34.88 -5.94 26.77
CA SER A 7 -34.09 -6.74 25.82
C SER A 7 -33.04 -5.82 25.20
N LEU A 8 -31.80 -5.92 25.66
CA LEU A 8 -30.64 -5.33 24.98
C LEU A 8 -30.39 -6.18 23.69
N ALA A 9 -30.85 -5.70 22.54
CA ALA A 9 -30.41 -6.25 21.27
C ALA A 9 -28.91 -5.94 21.10
N LEU A 10 -28.05 -6.94 21.27
CA LEU A 10 -26.65 -6.86 20.82
C LEU A 10 -26.68 -6.66 19.31
N VAL A 11 -26.43 -5.45 18.85
CA VAL A 11 -26.06 -5.21 17.45
C VAL A 11 -24.68 -5.85 17.29
N GLN A 12 -24.64 -7.06 16.73
CA GLN A 12 -23.36 -7.63 16.28
C GLN A 12 -22.83 -6.73 15.17
N ALA A 13 -21.78 -6.00 15.47
CA ALA A 13 -21.05 -5.26 14.45
C ALA A 13 -20.53 -6.30 13.44
N THR A 14 -21.03 -6.26 12.21
CA THR A 14 -20.51 -7.12 11.13
C THR A 14 -19.08 -6.69 10.82
N ALA A 15 -18.17 -7.66 10.72
CA ALA A 15 -16.79 -7.39 10.36
C ALA A 15 -16.72 -6.63 9.02
N LEU A 16 -15.85 -5.64 8.96
CA LEU A 16 -15.61 -4.87 7.73
C LEU A 16 -15.03 -5.80 6.65
N ARG A 17 -15.70 -5.93 5.51
CA ARG A 17 -15.27 -6.78 4.40
C ARG A 17 -14.28 -6.01 3.52
N VAL A 18 -13.06 -6.50 3.42
CA VAL A 18 -11.98 -5.84 2.69
C VAL A 18 -11.43 -6.74 1.61
N THR A 19 -11.43 -6.27 0.36
CA THR A 19 -10.72 -6.96 -0.73
C THR A 19 -9.36 -6.30 -0.95
N VAL A 20 -8.29 -7.11 -0.81
CA VAL A 20 -6.91 -6.68 -1.03
C VAL A 20 -6.41 -7.22 -2.36
N LEU A 21 -6.19 -6.33 -3.33
CA LEU A 21 -5.62 -6.64 -4.62
C LEU A 21 -4.09 -6.69 -4.49
N GLY A 22 -3.49 -7.82 -4.87
CA GLY A 22 -2.05 -8.07 -4.69
C GLY A 22 -1.66 -8.44 -3.25
N GLY A 23 -2.57 -9.06 -2.48
CA GLY A 23 -2.36 -9.34 -1.05
C GLY A 23 -1.25 -10.35 -0.73
N ASN A 24 -0.74 -11.12 -1.68
CA ASN A 24 0.45 -11.96 -1.47
C ASN A 24 1.77 -11.28 -1.86
N GLY A 25 1.71 -10.02 -2.31
CA GLY A 25 2.87 -9.20 -2.63
C GLY A 25 3.53 -8.58 -1.39
N TYR A 26 4.64 -7.87 -1.62
CA TYR A 26 5.50 -7.31 -0.58
C TYR A 26 4.76 -6.39 0.43
N VAL A 27 3.98 -5.42 -0.06
CA VAL A 27 3.14 -4.56 0.80
C VAL A 27 1.85 -5.29 1.18
N GLY A 28 1.23 -5.98 0.21
CA GLY A 28 -0.10 -6.56 0.37
C GLY A 28 -0.20 -7.59 1.48
N GLN A 29 0.83 -8.43 1.70
CA GLN A 29 0.82 -9.40 2.80
C GLN A 29 0.78 -8.72 4.17
N ARG A 30 1.50 -7.61 4.36
CA ARG A 30 1.47 -6.82 5.59
C ARG A 30 0.11 -6.15 5.80
N VAL A 31 -0.50 -5.67 4.70
CA VAL A 31 -1.87 -5.13 4.74
C VAL A 31 -2.88 -6.22 5.16
N CYS A 32 -2.81 -7.41 4.56
CA CYS A 32 -3.70 -8.52 4.94
C CYS A 32 -3.55 -8.91 6.41
N GLU A 33 -2.30 -9.07 6.89
CA GLU A 33 -2.00 -9.38 8.28
C GLU A 33 -2.64 -8.37 9.24
N LYS A 34 -2.36 -7.08 9.03
CA LYS A 34 -2.86 -5.99 9.87
C LYS A 34 -4.40 -5.82 9.82
N LEU A 35 -5.03 -6.12 8.68
CA LEU A 35 -6.50 -6.13 8.57
C LEU A 35 -7.12 -7.28 9.36
N VAL A 36 -6.51 -8.48 9.30
CA VAL A 36 -6.95 -9.64 10.11
C VAL A 36 -6.81 -9.35 11.60
N GLU A 37 -5.69 -8.75 12.04
CA GLU A 37 -5.48 -8.32 13.44
C GLU A 37 -6.56 -7.34 13.92
N ARG A 38 -7.15 -6.54 13.02
CA ARG A 38 -8.27 -5.63 13.31
C ARG A 38 -9.65 -6.27 13.20
N GLY A 39 -9.71 -7.59 12.98
CA GLY A 39 -10.97 -8.34 12.89
C GLY A 39 -11.75 -8.09 11.60
N CYS A 40 -11.11 -7.65 10.53
CA CYS A 40 -11.71 -7.52 9.21
C CYS A 40 -11.89 -8.89 8.53
N ASP A 41 -12.92 -9.03 7.69
CA ASP A 41 -13.09 -10.15 6.77
C ASP A 41 -12.31 -9.87 5.48
N VAL A 42 -11.20 -10.57 5.30
CA VAL A 42 -10.21 -10.25 4.25
C VAL A 42 -10.25 -11.25 3.11
N THR A 43 -10.48 -10.75 1.89
CA THR A 43 -10.27 -11.49 0.64
C THR A 43 -9.04 -10.93 -0.07
N SER A 44 -8.09 -11.79 -0.42
CA SER A 44 -6.88 -11.41 -1.17
C SER A 44 -6.94 -11.93 -2.60
N ILE A 45 -6.76 -11.04 -3.56
CA ILE A 45 -6.71 -11.37 -4.99
C ILE A 45 -5.28 -11.28 -5.50
N SER A 46 -4.78 -12.34 -6.10
CA SER A 46 -3.47 -12.38 -6.75
C SER A 46 -3.45 -13.38 -7.89
N LYS A 47 -2.44 -13.30 -8.76
CA LYS A 47 -2.31 -14.24 -9.91
C LYS A 47 -2.27 -15.70 -9.47
N SER A 48 -1.60 -16.00 -8.37
CA SER A 48 -1.46 -17.36 -7.87
C SER A 48 -2.60 -17.82 -6.97
N GLY A 49 -3.28 -16.90 -6.29
CA GLY A 49 -4.25 -17.21 -5.23
C GLY A 49 -3.65 -17.97 -4.05
N LYS A 50 -2.32 -17.95 -3.91
CA LYS A 50 -1.63 -18.69 -2.85
C LYS A 50 -1.35 -17.76 -1.67
N ALA A 51 -1.54 -18.28 -0.46
CA ALA A 51 -1.10 -17.62 0.76
C ALA A 51 0.44 -17.48 0.75
N PRO A 52 1.00 -16.39 1.30
CA PRO A 52 2.43 -16.32 1.58
C PRO A 52 2.81 -17.36 2.65
N SER A 53 4.09 -17.71 2.71
CA SER A 53 4.60 -18.53 3.79
C SER A 53 4.64 -17.71 5.09
N GLY A 54 4.09 -18.24 6.18
CA GLY A 54 4.23 -17.70 7.54
C GLY A 54 2.94 -17.14 8.15
N GLY A 55 2.88 -17.21 9.50
CA GLY A 55 1.85 -16.61 10.33
C GLY A 55 0.48 -17.29 10.33
N ALA A 56 -0.13 -17.44 11.50
CA ALA A 56 -1.48 -18.01 11.64
C ALA A 56 -2.56 -17.15 10.94
N TRP A 57 -2.31 -15.84 10.77
CA TRP A 57 -3.21 -14.90 10.11
C TRP A 57 -3.57 -15.29 8.68
N THR A 58 -2.68 -16.04 7.98
CA THR A 58 -2.92 -16.47 6.59
C THR A 58 -4.13 -17.41 6.46
N GLN A 59 -4.51 -18.10 7.54
CA GLN A 59 -5.68 -18.99 7.58
C GLN A 59 -6.99 -18.20 7.68
N SER A 60 -6.93 -16.95 8.11
CA SER A 60 -8.08 -16.04 8.23
C SER A 60 -8.35 -15.22 6.97
N VAL A 61 -7.55 -15.40 5.91
CA VAL A 61 -7.69 -14.69 4.64
C VAL A 61 -8.22 -15.63 3.57
N LYS A 62 -9.21 -15.20 2.82
CA LYS A 62 -9.68 -15.90 1.62
C LYS A 62 -8.75 -15.57 0.45
N TRP A 63 -7.93 -16.53 0.02
CA TRP A 63 -7.00 -16.38 -1.09
C TRP A 63 -7.67 -16.79 -2.41
N VAL A 64 -7.73 -15.86 -3.37
CA VAL A 64 -8.39 -16.05 -4.67
C VAL A 64 -7.39 -15.83 -5.79
N ALA A 65 -7.33 -16.78 -6.72
CA ALA A 65 -6.52 -16.66 -7.94
C ALA A 65 -7.28 -15.87 -9.00
N ASN A 66 -6.72 -14.74 -9.44
CA ASN A 66 -7.19 -14.00 -10.59
C ASN A 66 -6.07 -13.14 -11.18
N ASP A 67 -5.90 -13.18 -12.51
CA ASP A 67 -5.02 -12.25 -13.22
C ASP A 67 -5.83 -11.02 -13.64
N LEU A 68 -5.68 -9.94 -12.90
CA LEU A 68 -6.40 -8.66 -13.11
C LEU A 68 -6.21 -8.09 -14.54
N THR A 69 -5.18 -8.55 -15.27
CA THR A 69 -4.92 -8.10 -16.65
C THR A 69 -5.67 -8.89 -17.71
N ARG A 70 -6.35 -9.98 -17.32
CA ARG A 70 -6.97 -10.97 -18.23
C ARG A 70 -8.38 -11.33 -17.78
N GLY A 71 -9.04 -12.19 -18.58
CA GLY A 71 -10.38 -12.68 -18.29
C GLY A 71 -11.48 -11.66 -18.57
N SER A 72 -12.70 -12.10 -18.39
CA SER A 72 -13.89 -11.28 -18.54
C SER A 72 -14.11 -10.38 -17.31
N ARG A 73 -14.93 -9.35 -17.48
CA ARG A 73 -15.38 -8.50 -16.38
C ARG A 73 -16.16 -9.31 -15.32
N GLN A 74 -16.99 -10.22 -15.76
CA GLN A 74 -17.79 -11.09 -14.89
C GLN A 74 -16.93 -11.97 -13.97
N GLU A 75 -15.86 -12.58 -14.52
CA GLU A 75 -14.90 -13.37 -13.73
C GLU A 75 -14.19 -12.50 -12.68
N LEU A 76 -13.86 -11.27 -13.03
CA LEU A 76 -13.22 -10.34 -12.12
C LEU A 76 -14.19 -9.88 -11.02
N GLU A 77 -15.42 -9.51 -11.35
CA GLU A 77 -16.47 -9.15 -10.38
C GLU A 77 -16.75 -10.32 -9.41
N ALA A 78 -16.80 -11.55 -9.91
CA ALA A 78 -16.95 -12.73 -9.05
C ALA A 78 -15.74 -12.95 -8.13
N ALA A 79 -14.53 -12.68 -8.61
CA ALA A 79 -13.30 -12.83 -7.83
C ALA A 79 -13.18 -11.78 -6.73
N VAL A 80 -13.43 -10.50 -7.04
CA VAL A 80 -13.32 -9.39 -6.07
C VAL A 80 -14.46 -9.39 -5.06
N GLY A 81 -15.61 -9.98 -5.41
CA GLY A 81 -16.79 -10.03 -4.56
C GLY A 81 -17.45 -8.66 -4.37
N GLN A 82 -18.12 -8.49 -3.23
CA GLN A 82 -18.80 -7.24 -2.84
C GLN A 82 -18.26 -6.76 -1.50
N PRO A 83 -17.02 -6.24 -1.46
CA PRO A 83 -16.44 -5.72 -0.24
C PRO A 83 -17.04 -4.35 0.12
N ASP A 84 -16.88 -3.97 1.38
CA ASP A 84 -17.15 -2.61 1.84
C ASP A 84 -16.00 -1.67 1.44
N VAL A 85 -14.77 -2.22 1.44
CA VAL A 85 -13.52 -1.46 1.16
C VAL A 85 -12.61 -2.28 0.24
N ALA A 86 -11.92 -1.58 -0.65
CA ALA A 86 -10.85 -2.16 -1.47
C ALA A 86 -9.49 -1.54 -1.13
N VAL A 87 -8.44 -2.38 -1.11
CA VAL A 87 -7.05 -1.93 -0.98
C VAL A 87 -6.25 -2.49 -2.13
N SER A 88 -5.68 -1.64 -2.99
CA SER A 88 -4.81 -2.08 -4.07
C SER A 88 -3.33 -1.85 -3.76
N CYS A 89 -2.62 -2.97 -3.64
CA CYS A 89 -1.16 -3.04 -3.59
C CYS A 89 -0.59 -3.57 -4.93
N VAL A 90 -1.37 -3.48 -6.00
CA VAL A 90 -0.97 -3.98 -7.33
C VAL A 90 0.00 -3.02 -7.98
N GLY A 91 1.13 -3.58 -8.39
CA GLY A 91 2.13 -2.87 -9.15
C GLY A 91 3.20 -3.83 -9.65
N THR A 92 3.92 -3.41 -10.67
CA THR A 92 5.07 -4.13 -11.20
C THR A 92 6.21 -3.17 -11.47
N VAL A 93 7.42 -3.68 -11.31
CA VAL A 93 8.66 -3.01 -11.67
C VAL A 93 9.33 -3.87 -12.73
N GLY A 94 9.96 -3.28 -13.73
CA GLY A 94 10.58 -4.01 -14.82
C GLY A 94 11.21 -3.08 -15.85
N PHE A 95 11.69 -3.66 -16.93
CA PHE A 95 12.33 -2.95 -18.05
C PHE A 95 11.47 -2.94 -19.31
N ASP A 96 10.30 -3.59 -19.29
CA ASP A 96 9.34 -3.60 -20.37
C ASP A 96 8.23 -2.58 -20.13
N GLY A 97 8.20 -1.51 -20.93
CA GLY A 97 7.22 -0.45 -20.80
C GLY A 97 5.79 -0.93 -20.93
N ARG A 98 5.49 -1.85 -21.85
CA ARG A 98 4.14 -2.42 -22.00
C ARG A 98 3.72 -3.21 -20.75
N GLY A 99 4.63 -4.00 -20.19
CA GLY A 99 4.39 -4.74 -18.93
C GLY A 99 4.19 -3.79 -17.74
N LEU A 100 4.93 -2.67 -17.70
CA LEU A 100 4.77 -1.64 -16.67
C LEU A 100 3.38 -0.97 -16.73
N GLU A 101 2.91 -0.57 -17.92
CA GLU A 101 1.57 0.02 -18.07
C GLU A 101 0.47 -1.00 -17.76
N LEU A 102 0.62 -2.24 -18.25
CA LEU A 102 -0.34 -3.31 -18.02
C LEU A 102 -0.48 -3.61 -16.51
N GLY A 103 0.63 -3.78 -15.80
CA GLY A 103 0.63 -4.17 -14.38
C GLY A 103 0.33 -3.02 -13.42
N ASN A 104 0.69 -1.77 -13.73
CA ASN A 104 0.41 -0.63 -12.86
C ASN A 104 -0.89 0.09 -13.21
N GLY A 105 -1.25 0.15 -14.51
CA GLY A 105 -2.44 0.87 -15.01
C GLY A 105 -3.61 -0.07 -15.26
N VAL A 106 -3.56 -0.84 -16.33
CA VAL A 106 -4.70 -1.63 -16.81
C VAL A 106 -5.25 -2.58 -15.75
N ALA A 107 -4.37 -3.26 -14.99
CA ALA A 107 -4.79 -4.15 -13.91
C ALA A 107 -5.61 -3.41 -12.84
N ASN A 108 -5.16 -2.22 -12.43
CA ASN A 108 -5.86 -1.42 -11.43
C ASN A 108 -7.16 -0.81 -11.97
N VAL A 109 -7.18 -0.34 -13.22
CA VAL A 109 -8.41 0.19 -13.86
C VAL A 109 -9.49 -0.88 -13.89
N ARG A 110 -9.17 -2.07 -14.40
CA ARG A 110 -10.13 -3.19 -14.46
C ARG A 110 -10.64 -3.60 -13.08
N ALA A 111 -9.74 -3.64 -12.09
CA ALA A 111 -10.13 -3.96 -10.72
C ALA A 111 -11.03 -2.88 -10.11
N ALA A 112 -10.72 -1.60 -10.34
CA ALA A 112 -11.52 -0.48 -9.87
C ALA A 112 -12.92 -0.46 -10.51
N GLU A 113 -13.02 -0.77 -11.81
CA GLU A 113 -14.31 -0.93 -12.50
C GLU A 113 -15.18 -2.05 -11.91
N ALA A 114 -14.54 -3.17 -11.53
CA ALA A 114 -15.23 -4.29 -10.89
C ALA A 114 -15.64 -4.01 -9.43
N LEU A 115 -14.99 -3.03 -8.80
CA LEU A 115 -15.20 -2.59 -7.41
C LEU A 115 -15.96 -1.27 -7.32
N LYS A 116 -16.61 -0.83 -8.40
CA LYS A 116 -17.35 0.45 -8.44
C LYS A 116 -18.44 0.48 -7.38
N GLY A 117 -18.46 1.53 -6.58
CA GLY A 117 -19.42 1.73 -5.51
C GLY A 117 -18.96 1.25 -4.12
N VAL A 118 -17.70 0.84 -3.96
CA VAL A 118 -17.14 0.58 -2.63
C VAL A 118 -17.14 1.84 -1.78
N GLN A 119 -17.28 1.70 -0.47
CA GLN A 119 -17.31 2.83 0.46
C GLN A 119 -15.97 3.56 0.50
N ARG A 120 -14.85 2.83 0.38
CA ARG A 120 -13.49 3.39 0.34
C ARG A 120 -12.61 2.57 -0.60
N TYR A 121 -11.72 3.25 -1.30
CA TYR A 121 -10.69 2.62 -2.12
C TYR A 121 -9.32 3.17 -1.70
N VAL A 122 -8.42 2.30 -1.27
CA VAL A 122 -7.04 2.66 -0.90
C VAL A 122 -6.09 2.13 -1.97
N LEU A 123 -5.25 3.01 -2.51
CA LEU A 123 -4.29 2.66 -3.58
C LEU A 123 -2.86 2.96 -3.14
N VAL A 124 -1.97 2.00 -3.29
CA VAL A 124 -0.52 2.24 -3.21
C VAL A 124 0.00 2.70 -4.57
N SER A 125 0.38 3.98 -4.64
CA SER A 125 0.90 4.61 -5.85
C SER A 125 2.40 4.90 -5.74
N VAL A 126 2.86 6.06 -6.18
CA VAL A 126 4.26 6.51 -6.16
C VAL A 126 4.33 7.98 -5.76
N ALA A 127 5.37 8.36 -5.00
CA ALA A 127 5.58 9.74 -4.57
C ALA A 127 5.61 10.71 -5.75
N SER A 128 4.94 11.85 -5.58
CA SER A 128 4.82 12.87 -6.64
C SER A 128 6.20 13.40 -7.07
N GLU A 129 7.17 13.47 -6.15
CA GLU A 129 8.53 13.89 -6.47
C GLU A 129 9.27 12.89 -7.37
N VAL A 130 9.02 11.58 -7.18
CA VAL A 130 9.57 10.52 -8.06
C VAL A 130 8.96 10.64 -9.45
N ALA A 131 7.63 10.84 -9.53
CA ALA A 131 6.95 11.06 -10.79
C ALA A 131 7.41 12.35 -11.52
N ALA A 132 7.69 13.42 -10.78
CA ALA A 132 8.24 14.66 -11.33
C ALA A 132 9.68 14.49 -11.89
N ALA A 133 10.43 13.56 -11.34
CA ALA A 133 11.79 13.25 -11.81
C ALA A 133 11.83 12.29 -13.03
N LYS A 134 10.68 11.93 -13.62
CA LYS A 134 10.60 10.94 -14.72
C LYS A 134 11.53 11.21 -15.90
N GLY A 135 11.76 12.48 -16.25
CA GLY A 135 12.65 12.86 -17.35
C GLY A 135 14.14 12.52 -17.12
N TRP A 136 14.52 12.13 -15.90
CA TRP A 136 15.87 11.67 -15.52
C TRP A 136 15.99 10.15 -15.53
N LEU A 137 14.89 9.45 -15.77
CA LEU A 137 14.80 7.99 -15.79
C LEU A 137 14.78 7.48 -17.24
N PRO A 138 15.15 6.22 -17.49
CA PRO A 138 14.98 5.59 -18.79
C PRO A 138 13.52 5.70 -19.29
N GLY A 139 13.34 5.93 -20.60
CA GLY A 139 12.03 6.26 -21.20
C GLY A 139 10.92 5.23 -20.95
N TYR A 140 11.26 3.96 -20.69
CA TYR A 140 10.25 2.95 -20.35
C TYR A 140 9.55 3.23 -19.00
N PHE A 141 10.12 4.04 -18.11
CA PHE A 141 9.44 4.46 -16.87
C PHE A 141 8.26 5.40 -17.12
N GLU A 142 8.14 6.03 -18.28
CA GLU A 142 6.94 6.80 -18.61
C GLU A 142 5.68 5.95 -18.56
N PHE A 143 5.76 4.69 -18.98
CA PHE A 143 4.67 3.73 -18.91
C PHE A 143 4.30 3.36 -17.44
N TYR A 144 5.30 3.30 -16.55
CA TYR A 144 5.08 3.10 -15.13
C TYR A 144 4.27 4.26 -14.54
N PHE A 145 4.70 5.50 -14.75
CA PHE A 145 4.01 6.68 -14.20
C PHE A 145 2.64 6.89 -14.84
N LYS A 146 2.51 6.64 -16.14
CA LYS A 146 1.21 6.64 -16.83
C LYS A 146 0.27 5.61 -16.18
N GLY A 147 0.75 4.40 -15.94
CA GLY A 147 -0.02 3.34 -15.28
C GLY A 147 -0.46 3.75 -13.87
N LYS A 148 0.43 4.36 -13.07
CA LYS A 148 0.08 4.86 -11.74
C LYS A 148 -0.98 5.96 -11.79
N ALA A 149 -0.86 6.91 -12.72
CA ALA A 149 -1.88 7.96 -12.90
C ALA A 149 -3.25 7.39 -13.31
N MET A 150 -3.28 6.39 -14.21
CA MET A 150 -4.50 5.66 -14.58
C MET A 150 -5.13 4.99 -13.36
N ALA A 151 -4.33 4.36 -12.50
CA ALA A 151 -4.80 3.70 -11.29
C ALA A 151 -5.39 4.71 -10.27
N GLU A 152 -4.76 5.86 -10.08
CA GLU A 152 -5.25 6.92 -9.19
C GLU A 152 -6.62 7.46 -9.67
N ALA A 153 -6.76 7.73 -10.96
CA ALA A 153 -8.03 8.17 -11.54
C ALA A 153 -9.13 7.11 -11.38
N ALA A 154 -8.81 5.83 -11.66
CA ALA A 154 -9.76 4.74 -11.54
C ALA A 154 -10.20 4.49 -10.09
N ALA A 155 -9.30 4.62 -9.10
CA ALA A 155 -9.65 4.52 -7.69
C ALA A 155 -10.65 5.61 -7.27
N THR A 156 -10.44 6.85 -7.74
CA THR A 156 -11.35 7.96 -7.50
C THR A 156 -12.73 7.72 -8.17
N GLU A 157 -12.74 7.18 -9.39
CA GLU A 157 -14.00 6.84 -10.05
C GLU A 157 -14.77 5.72 -9.34
N ALA A 158 -14.05 4.73 -8.76
CA ALA A 158 -14.67 3.60 -8.08
C ALA A 158 -15.35 3.97 -6.77
N ALA A 159 -14.71 4.79 -5.93
CA ALA A 159 -15.19 5.14 -4.59
C ALA A 159 -15.82 6.54 -4.50
N GLY A 160 -15.59 7.40 -5.49
CA GLY A 160 -15.96 8.82 -5.47
C GLY A 160 -14.91 9.70 -4.78
N GLU A 161 -14.98 11.00 -5.06
CA GLU A 161 -14.12 11.99 -4.43
C GLU A 161 -14.30 11.97 -2.90
N GLY A 162 -13.17 12.05 -2.17
CA GLY A 162 -13.15 11.99 -0.70
C GLY A 162 -13.13 10.58 -0.11
N ASN A 163 -13.40 9.54 -0.91
CA ASN A 163 -13.37 8.14 -0.47
C ASN A 163 -12.25 7.31 -1.13
N ALA A 164 -11.52 7.89 -2.06
CA ALA A 164 -10.32 7.32 -2.64
C ALA A 164 -9.09 7.84 -1.90
N TYR A 165 -8.34 6.93 -1.28
CA TYR A 165 -7.12 7.23 -0.53
C TYR A 165 -5.91 6.78 -1.34
N VAL A 166 -4.93 7.66 -1.51
CA VAL A 166 -3.73 7.35 -2.29
C VAL A 166 -2.49 7.47 -1.41
N VAL A 167 -1.84 6.33 -1.17
CA VAL A 167 -0.59 6.24 -0.41
C VAL A 167 0.56 6.25 -1.41
N LYS A 168 1.41 7.28 -1.36
CA LYS A 168 2.46 7.58 -2.34
C LYS A 168 3.86 7.45 -1.73
N PRO A 169 4.38 6.25 -1.51
CA PRO A 169 5.73 6.06 -1.02
C PRO A 169 6.77 6.42 -2.11
N SER A 170 7.95 6.88 -1.68
CA SER A 170 9.10 7.03 -2.56
C SER A 170 9.74 5.67 -2.81
N PHE A 171 10.61 5.24 -1.94
CA PHE A 171 11.22 3.93 -1.93
C PHE A 171 10.75 3.15 -0.70
N ILE A 172 10.39 1.88 -0.88
CA ILE A 172 9.89 1.04 0.23
C ILE A 172 10.99 0.08 0.65
N TYR A 173 11.30 0.04 1.95
CA TYR A 173 12.23 -0.91 2.55
C TYR A 173 11.55 -1.80 3.58
N GLY A 174 12.16 -2.94 3.90
CA GLY A 174 11.71 -3.84 4.96
C GLY A 174 12.00 -5.31 4.66
N GLY A 175 11.74 -6.18 5.65
CA GLY A 175 12.10 -7.61 5.59
C GLY A 175 13.57 -7.85 5.88
N ASP A 176 13.99 -9.11 5.77
CA ASP A 176 15.30 -9.58 6.22
C ASP A 176 16.31 -9.77 5.07
N SER A 177 15.90 -9.49 3.82
CA SER A 177 16.73 -9.73 2.65
C SER A 177 16.99 -8.48 1.82
N PHE A 178 18.15 -8.47 1.17
CA PHE A 178 18.50 -7.54 0.11
C PHE A 178 18.15 -8.19 -1.22
N GLU A 179 17.29 -7.55 -2.03
CA GLU A 179 17.01 -7.98 -3.39
C GLU A 179 17.28 -6.84 -4.37
N LEU A 180 17.95 -7.17 -5.47
CA LEU A 180 18.24 -6.18 -6.51
C LEU A 180 17.03 -5.90 -7.40
N PHE A 181 16.12 -6.90 -7.53
CA PHE A 181 14.98 -6.75 -8.42
C PHE A 181 13.78 -7.64 -8.02
N PRO A 182 12.63 -7.04 -7.66
CA PRO A 182 12.45 -5.61 -7.37
C PRO A 182 13.36 -5.17 -6.22
N PRO A 183 13.87 -3.93 -6.25
CA PRO A 183 14.82 -3.50 -5.25
C PRO A 183 14.19 -3.55 -3.85
N ARG A 184 14.80 -4.33 -2.97
CA ARG A 184 14.43 -4.45 -1.55
C ARG A 184 15.64 -4.19 -0.69
N VAL A 185 15.46 -3.39 0.32
CA VAL A 185 16.48 -3.03 1.29
C VAL A 185 16.07 -3.60 2.63
N ALA A 186 16.98 -4.32 3.28
CA ALA A 186 16.72 -4.91 4.59
C ALA A 186 16.34 -3.85 5.63
N SER A 187 15.47 -4.23 6.59
CA SER A 187 14.85 -3.33 7.57
C SER A 187 15.87 -2.46 8.32
N GLY A 188 16.95 -3.03 8.84
CA GLY A 188 17.92 -2.30 9.63
C GLY A 188 18.68 -1.23 8.82
N TYR A 189 19.09 -1.55 7.59
CA TYR A 189 19.78 -0.59 6.72
C TYR A 189 18.82 0.49 6.21
N GLY A 190 17.61 0.10 5.83
CA GLY A 190 16.57 1.03 5.38
C GLY A 190 16.16 2.02 6.46
N ALA A 191 16.01 1.58 7.70
CA ALA A 191 15.70 2.43 8.85
C ALA A 191 16.83 3.45 9.14
N ALA A 192 18.09 3.04 9.06
CA ALA A 192 19.21 3.95 9.22
C ALA A 192 19.24 5.03 8.12
N ILE A 193 18.97 4.65 6.87
CA ILE A 193 18.85 5.62 5.77
C ILE A 193 17.67 6.55 5.98
N GLU A 194 16.52 6.05 6.38
CA GLU A 194 15.32 6.86 6.67
C GLU A 194 15.64 7.92 7.73
N GLU A 195 16.27 7.54 8.83
CA GLU A 195 16.64 8.46 9.90
C GLU A 195 17.61 9.55 9.43
N ILE A 196 18.70 9.16 8.74
CA ILE A 196 19.68 10.10 8.20
C ILE A 196 19.00 11.09 7.24
N LEU A 197 18.20 10.60 6.29
CA LEU A 197 17.58 11.43 5.25
C LEU A 197 16.39 12.24 5.79
N SER A 198 15.81 11.87 6.93
CA SER A 198 14.76 12.65 7.61
C SER A 198 15.33 13.86 8.37
N ASN A 199 16.64 14.03 8.41
CA ASN A 199 17.27 15.19 9.04
C ASN A 199 16.84 16.48 8.32
N ALA A 200 16.46 17.51 9.10
CA ALA A 200 15.95 18.78 8.58
C ALA A 200 16.94 19.51 7.65
N ILE A 201 18.25 19.36 7.86
CA ILE A 201 19.27 19.97 7.00
C ILE A 201 19.29 19.25 5.65
N ILE A 202 19.27 17.90 5.64
CA ILE A 202 19.28 17.10 4.42
C ILE A 202 18.00 17.35 3.63
N THR A 203 16.86 17.44 4.29
CA THR A 203 15.56 17.76 3.66
C THR A 203 15.62 19.12 2.96
N LYS A 204 16.17 20.16 3.61
CA LYS A 204 16.35 21.49 2.99
C LYS A 204 17.31 21.46 1.81
N ILE A 205 18.38 20.67 1.87
CA ILE A 205 19.29 20.47 0.73
C ILE A 205 18.54 19.78 -0.42
N ALA A 206 17.76 18.73 -0.12
CA ALA A 206 16.96 18.04 -1.12
C ALA A 206 15.96 18.99 -1.82
N ASP A 207 15.36 19.94 -1.09
CA ASP A 207 14.36 20.88 -1.65
C ASP A 207 14.92 21.74 -2.79
N VAL A 208 16.22 22.06 -2.77
CA VAL A 208 16.86 22.90 -3.80
C VAL A 208 17.50 22.09 -4.93
N LEU A 209 17.58 20.77 -4.81
CA LEU A 209 18.18 19.91 -5.82
C LEU A 209 17.17 19.50 -6.90
N PRO A 210 17.62 19.36 -8.16
CA PRO A 210 16.76 18.95 -9.25
C PRO A 210 16.67 17.43 -9.42
N GLY A 211 15.54 16.96 -9.94
CA GLY A 211 15.35 15.62 -10.48
C GLY A 211 15.72 14.50 -9.51
N LEU A 212 16.51 13.53 -9.98
CA LEU A 212 16.88 12.35 -9.19
C LEU A 212 17.72 12.65 -7.97
N LEU A 213 18.52 13.74 -7.97
CA LEU A 213 19.30 14.14 -6.80
C LEU A 213 18.38 14.49 -5.62
N LYS A 214 17.27 15.18 -5.89
CA LYS A 214 16.25 15.46 -4.90
C LYS A 214 15.65 14.15 -4.35
N VAL A 215 15.24 13.25 -5.25
CA VAL A 215 14.63 11.96 -4.88
C VAL A 215 15.59 11.09 -4.06
N ALA A 216 16.89 11.08 -4.42
CA ALA A 216 17.91 10.30 -3.71
C ALA A 216 18.14 10.74 -2.26
N LEU A 217 17.83 12.00 -1.93
CA LEU A 217 17.92 12.54 -0.58
C LEU A 217 16.58 12.53 0.18
N ARG A 218 15.53 11.93 -0.38
CA ARG A 218 14.27 11.71 0.35
C ARG A 218 14.32 10.43 1.16
N PRO A 219 13.79 10.45 2.38
CA PRO A 219 13.77 9.26 3.20
C PRO A 219 12.89 8.17 2.54
N PRO A 220 13.32 6.91 2.57
CA PRO A 220 12.48 5.79 2.17
C PRO A 220 11.39 5.54 3.22
N SER A 221 10.35 4.80 2.85
CA SER A 221 9.26 4.43 3.77
C SER A 221 9.39 2.96 4.18
N SER A 222 9.18 2.64 5.46
CA SER A 222 9.11 1.23 5.84
C SER A 222 7.86 0.56 5.24
N VAL A 223 7.97 -0.71 4.88
CA VAL A 223 6.84 -1.49 4.38
C VAL A 223 5.71 -1.58 5.42
N ASP A 224 6.08 -1.62 6.70
CA ASP A 224 5.13 -1.68 7.80
C ASP A 224 4.38 -0.36 7.99
N ALA A 225 5.04 0.80 7.83
CA ALA A 225 4.39 2.11 7.86
C ALA A 225 3.45 2.29 6.66
N VAL A 226 3.88 1.89 5.45
CA VAL A 226 3.04 1.92 4.25
C VAL A 226 1.79 1.05 4.44
N ALA A 227 1.96 -0.18 4.94
CA ALA A 227 0.84 -1.08 5.19
C ALA A 227 -0.10 -0.56 6.27
N GLU A 228 0.46 -0.03 7.37
CA GLU A 228 -0.33 0.56 8.46
C GLU A 228 -1.15 1.76 7.98
N ALA A 229 -0.53 2.67 7.22
CA ALA A 229 -1.24 3.80 6.61
C ALA A 229 -2.39 3.33 5.70
N CYS A 230 -2.15 2.31 4.84
CA CYS A 230 -3.21 1.72 4.02
C CYS A 230 -4.37 1.18 4.86
N VAL A 231 -4.05 0.47 5.94
CA VAL A 231 -5.06 -0.14 6.83
C VAL A 231 -5.86 0.92 7.56
N ARG A 232 -5.21 1.96 8.10
CA ARG A 232 -5.90 3.06 8.76
C ARG A 232 -6.83 3.81 7.81
N CYS A 233 -6.40 4.06 6.58
CA CYS A 233 -7.29 4.62 5.56
C CYS A 233 -8.45 3.67 5.23
N ALA A 234 -8.22 2.37 5.16
CA ALA A 234 -9.25 1.38 4.89
C ALA A 234 -10.32 1.33 5.99
N VAL A 235 -9.93 1.41 7.26
CA VAL A 235 -10.88 1.40 8.39
C VAL A 235 -11.49 2.78 8.69
N GLY A 236 -11.03 3.85 8.04
CA GLY A 236 -11.59 5.19 8.17
C GLY A 236 -10.88 6.10 9.17
N ASP A 237 -9.65 5.74 9.57
CA ASP A 237 -8.85 6.48 10.56
C ASP A 237 -7.87 7.49 9.91
N CYS A 238 -7.99 7.75 8.61
CA CYS A 238 -7.18 8.75 7.92
C CYS A 238 -7.94 10.07 7.76
N SER A 239 -7.27 11.18 8.09
CA SER A 239 -7.82 12.53 7.97
C SER A 239 -7.63 13.14 6.58
N THR A 240 -6.71 12.61 5.77
CA THR A 240 -6.38 13.07 4.42
C THR A 240 -6.46 11.95 3.41
N THR A 241 -6.87 12.25 2.19
CA THR A 241 -7.00 11.25 1.11
C THR A 241 -5.71 11.03 0.33
N VAL A 242 -4.70 11.88 0.50
CA VAL A 242 -3.40 11.73 -0.17
C VAL A 242 -2.28 11.77 0.86
N LEU A 243 -1.54 10.67 0.96
CA LEU A 243 -0.38 10.50 1.82
C LEU A 243 0.86 10.45 0.94
N ASP A 244 1.46 11.62 0.65
CA ASP A 244 2.56 11.74 -0.30
C ASP A 244 3.91 11.87 0.43
N GLY A 245 4.77 10.88 0.21
CA GLY A 245 6.09 10.78 0.81
C GLY A 245 6.08 10.20 2.23
N THR A 246 7.29 9.93 2.73
CA THR A 246 7.50 9.18 3.98
C THR A 246 6.94 9.88 5.21
N VAL A 247 7.04 11.21 5.27
CA VAL A 247 6.53 11.97 6.43
C VAL A 247 5.02 11.80 6.59
N ALA A 248 4.26 12.04 5.52
CA ALA A 248 2.79 11.90 5.56
C ALA A 248 2.36 10.44 5.83
N ILE A 249 3.10 9.47 5.30
CA ILE A 249 2.84 8.04 5.53
C ILE A 249 3.09 7.67 7.00
N ASN A 250 4.21 8.10 7.58
CA ASN A 250 4.55 7.82 8.98
C ASN A 250 3.55 8.49 9.95
N GLU A 251 3.16 9.73 9.69
CA GLU A 251 2.13 10.43 10.47
C GLU A 251 0.79 9.66 10.42
N ALA A 252 0.36 9.27 9.22
CA ALA A 252 -0.86 8.49 9.05
C ALA A 252 -0.77 7.10 9.69
N ALA A 253 0.41 6.47 9.68
CA ALA A 253 0.66 5.20 10.34
C ALA A 253 0.69 5.30 11.86
N GLY A 254 0.77 6.53 12.44
CA GLY A 254 1.01 6.72 13.87
C GLY A 254 2.40 6.22 14.29
N ALA A 255 3.33 6.12 13.35
CA ALA A 255 4.70 5.76 13.65
C ALA A 255 5.40 6.99 14.23
N ASP A 256 5.96 6.85 15.42
CA ASP A 256 6.89 7.83 15.96
C ASP A 256 8.08 7.98 15.00
N LYS A 257 8.69 9.18 14.98
CA LYS A 257 9.89 9.44 14.17
C LYS A 257 10.86 8.30 14.35
N ALA A 258 11.32 7.73 13.24
CA ALA A 258 12.14 6.53 13.19
C ALA A 258 13.17 6.46 14.33
N THR A 259 12.97 5.57 15.28
CA THR A 259 13.93 5.24 16.35
C THR A 259 14.99 4.25 15.87
N GLY A 260 14.99 3.95 14.57
CA GLY A 260 15.74 2.86 13.96
C GLY A 260 17.27 2.93 14.10
N PHE A 261 17.87 4.12 14.13
CA PHE A 261 19.33 4.24 14.23
C PHE A 261 19.84 3.98 15.65
N SER A 262 19.16 4.47 16.67
CA SER A 262 19.51 4.21 18.07
C SER A 262 19.36 2.73 18.40
N ASP A 263 18.35 2.06 17.89
CA ASP A 263 18.14 0.62 18.04
C ASP A 263 19.17 -0.20 17.24
N PHE A 264 19.53 0.25 16.03
CA PHE A 264 20.56 -0.37 15.22
C PHE A 264 21.95 -0.26 15.88
N VAL A 265 22.33 0.93 16.34
CA VAL A 265 23.58 1.15 17.06
C VAL A 265 23.59 0.41 18.39
N GLY A 266 22.47 0.36 19.11
CA GLY A 266 22.29 -0.43 20.32
C GLY A 266 22.53 -1.93 20.11
N ARG A 267 22.03 -2.51 19.02
CA ARG A 267 22.27 -3.92 18.64
C ARG A 267 23.71 -4.21 18.20
N LEU A 268 24.39 -3.26 17.56
CA LEU A 268 25.80 -3.40 17.20
C LEU A 268 26.74 -3.29 18.41
N SER A 269 26.33 -2.60 19.47
CA SER A 269 27.13 -2.44 20.70
C SER A 269 26.95 -3.58 21.70
N THR A 270 26.02 -4.50 21.46
CA THR A 270 25.72 -5.67 22.33
C THR A 270 26.25 -7.00 21.78
N ASN A 271 26.94 -7.00 20.64
CA ASN A 271 27.75 -8.10 20.09
C ASN A 271 29.22 -7.71 20.11
#